data_13a4bffeb7d1f2c32592c6c22f7fcaff
#
_entry.id   13a4bffeb7d1f2c32592c6c22f7fcaff
#
_cell.length_a   1.000
_cell.length_b   1.000
_cell.length_c   1.000
_cell.angle_alpha   90.00
_cell.angle_beta   90.00
_cell.angle_gamma   90.00
#
_symmetry.space_group_name_H-M   'P 1'
#
loop_
_entity.id
_entity.type
_entity.pdbx_description
1 polymer ?
#
loop_
_entity_poly.entity_id
_entity_poly.type
_entity_poly.pdbx_seq_one_letter_code
_entity_poly.pdbx_strand_id
1 'polypeptide(L)'
;PEWVIADLATLSIGGIDAAIYPTNSAPEAAYILKDSSSVVCVCSSKFQADNVLSKKSELPNLKKIIVCDDINYNDDMVITFKDAVNAGNKNLHVDEIENRTKNVKPDDVMTLIYTSGTTGDPKGVMLTHKNIMFICLTFNKVEDLPEGFIHLSLLPLSHSVERTMDYYSVLERGAVIYYSRGTEYFAEELKEIRPQCDILVPRVFEKIYNGVMAKVKEMPEKKQKIFNWALSVGLQAAPYFMAAKRKPPVLAVKYAI
;
A
#
# COMPACT_ATOMS: atom_id res chain seq x y z
N PRO A 1 6.70 -2.84 -8.02
CA PRO A 1 6.18 -1.95 -9.10
C PRO A 1 5.04 -2.59 -9.88
N GLU A 2 5.07 -3.90 -10.15
CA GLU A 2 4.14 -4.63 -11.02
C GLU A 2 2.70 -4.53 -10.53
N TRP A 3 2.48 -4.55 -9.22
CA TRP A 3 1.15 -4.37 -8.63
C TRP A 3 0.54 -3.02 -9.04
N VAL A 4 1.32 -1.94 -8.90
CA VAL A 4 0.89 -0.58 -9.25
C VAL A 4 0.62 -0.44 -10.75
N ILE A 5 1.47 -1.05 -11.58
CA ILE A 5 1.27 -1.04 -13.04
C ILE A 5 -0.03 -1.78 -13.40
N ALA A 6 -0.29 -2.93 -12.79
CA ALA A 6 -1.51 -3.70 -13.03
C ALA A 6 -2.77 -2.96 -12.56
N ASP A 7 -2.71 -2.32 -11.39
CA ASP A 7 -3.79 -1.51 -10.84
C ASP A 7 -4.11 -0.33 -11.77
N LEU A 8 -3.14 0.53 -12.07
CA LEU A 8 -3.34 1.69 -12.94
C LEU A 8 -3.78 1.30 -14.35
N ALA A 9 -3.23 0.20 -14.90
CA ALA A 9 -3.67 -0.31 -16.20
C ALA A 9 -5.13 -0.76 -16.18
N THR A 10 -5.57 -1.44 -15.11
CA THR A 10 -6.96 -1.85 -14.94
C THR A 10 -7.88 -0.65 -14.84
N LEU A 11 -7.53 0.33 -14.02
CA LEU A 11 -8.34 1.53 -13.82
C LEU A 11 -8.42 2.41 -15.08
N SER A 12 -7.32 2.53 -15.84
CA SER A 12 -7.31 3.36 -17.06
C SER A 12 -8.20 2.84 -18.16
N ILE A 13 -8.58 1.58 -18.15
CA ILE A 13 -9.57 1.03 -19.10
C ILE A 13 -10.98 0.93 -18.53
N GLY A 14 -11.24 1.51 -17.35
CA GLY A 14 -12.51 1.42 -16.65
C GLY A 14 -12.78 0.05 -16.04
N GLY A 15 -11.73 -0.74 -15.79
CA GLY A 15 -11.82 -2.00 -15.07
C GLY A 15 -11.96 -1.77 -13.58
N ILE A 16 -12.44 -2.80 -12.87
CA ILE A 16 -12.56 -2.82 -11.40
C ILE A 16 -11.49 -3.79 -10.89
N ASP A 17 -10.69 -3.36 -9.93
CA ASP A 17 -9.74 -4.25 -9.30
C ASP A 17 -10.27 -4.79 -7.96
N ALA A 18 -9.83 -6.00 -7.60
CA ALA A 18 -10.12 -6.63 -6.32
C ALA A 18 -8.79 -7.07 -5.68
N ALA A 19 -8.37 -6.37 -4.65
CA ALA A 19 -7.10 -6.67 -3.99
C ALA A 19 -7.23 -7.87 -3.05
N ILE A 20 -6.29 -8.82 -3.20
CA ILE A 20 -6.17 -10.02 -2.37
C ILE A 20 -4.94 -9.87 -1.49
N TYR A 21 -5.06 -10.17 -0.19
CA TYR A 21 -3.89 -10.14 0.70
C TYR A 21 -2.88 -11.23 0.32
N PRO A 22 -1.59 -10.93 0.35
CA PRO A 22 -0.55 -11.91 0.00
C PRO A 22 -0.52 -13.13 0.93
N THR A 23 -1.14 -13.01 2.11
CA THR A 23 -1.25 -14.05 3.13
C THR A 23 -2.51 -14.91 3.00
N ASN A 24 -3.42 -14.59 2.07
CA ASN A 24 -4.63 -15.39 1.87
C ASN A 24 -4.28 -16.80 1.38
N SER A 25 -4.98 -17.78 1.94
CA SER A 25 -4.93 -19.17 1.49
C SER A 25 -5.57 -19.36 0.11
N ALA A 26 -5.31 -20.49 -0.54
CA ALA A 26 -5.90 -20.80 -1.85
C ALA A 26 -7.45 -20.74 -1.84
N PRO A 27 -8.18 -21.29 -0.83
CA PRO A 27 -9.63 -21.15 -0.75
C PRO A 27 -10.10 -19.70 -0.59
N GLU A 28 -9.43 -18.88 0.23
CA GLU A 28 -9.78 -17.47 0.42
C GLU A 28 -9.56 -16.65 -0.85
N ALA A 29 -8.43 -16.86 -1.54
CA ALA A 29 -8.17 -16.22 -2.81
C ALA A 29 -9.20 -16.64 -3.88
N ALA A 30 -9.55 -17.92 -3.94
CA ALA A 30 -10.57 -18.43 -4.86
C ALA A 30 -11.95 -17.83 -4.55
N TYR A 31 -12.32 -17.70 -3.27
CA TYR A 31 -13.56 -17.04 -2.88
C TYR A 31 -13.63 -15.61 -3.44
N ILE A 32 -12.59 -14.80 -3.20
CA ILE A 32 -12.54 -13.41 -3.68
C ILE A 32 -12.63 -13.33 -5.21
N LEU A 33 -11.85 -14.15 -5.92
CA LEU A 33 -11.86 -14.20 -7.39
C LEU A 33 -13.22 -14.59 -7.97
N LYS A 34 -13.92 -15.51 -7.31
CA LYS A 34 -15.24 -15.99 -7.70
C LYS A 34 -16.31 -14.94 -7.43
N ASP A 35 -16.34 -14.37 -6.21
CA ASP A 35 -17.31 -13.39 -5.76
C ASP A 35 -17.20 -12.08 -6.57
N SER A 36 -15.98 -11.62 -6.84
CA SER A 36 -15.71 -10.46 -7.69
C SER A 36 -15.89 -10.74 -9.18
N SER A 37 -16.12 -11.98 -9.58
CA SER A 37 -16.17 -12.41 -11.00
C SER A 37 -14.91 -12.01 -11.79
N SER A 38 -13.74 -12.05 -11.15
CA SER A 38 -12.48 -11.64 -11.76
C SER A 38 -12.14 -12.46 -13.00
N VAL A 39 -11.70 -11.78 -14.05
CA VAL A 39 -11.32 -12.40 -15.32
C VAL A 39 -9.82 -12.57 -15.50
N VAL A 40 -9.03 -11.76 -14.77
CA VAL A 40 -7.56 -11.82 -14.73
C VAL A 40 -7.12 -11.74 -13.26
N CYS A 41 -6.12 -12.55 -12.91
CA CYS A 41 -5.46 -12.48 -11.61
C CYS A 41 -3.98 -12.17 -11.81
N VAL A 42 -3.45 -11.14 -11.11
CA VAL A 42 -2.02 -10.83 -11.11
C VAL A 42 -1.42 -11.31 -9.79
N CYS A 43 -0.41 -12.17 -9.87
CA CYS A 43 0.26 -12.79 -8.73
C CYS A 43 1.71 -12.30 -8.65
N SER A 44 2.16 -11.88 -7.47
CA SER A 44 3.55 -11.43 -7.28
C SER A 44 4.56 -12.56 -7.32
N SER A 45 4.14 -13.80 -7.05
CA SER A 45 5.03 -14.96 -6.97
C SER A 45 4.41 -16.23 -7.52
N LYS A 46 5.29 -17.20 -7.82
CA LYS A 46 4.90 -18.56 -8.18
C LYS A 46 3.96 -19.20 -7.16
N PHE A 47 4.25 -19.03 -5.87
CA PHE A 47 3.43 -19.59 -4.81
C PHE A 47 1.96 -19.13 -4.88
N GLN A 48 1.75 -17.83 -5.12
CA GLN A 48 0.39 -17.29 -5.26
C GLN A 48 -0.29 -17.80 -6.55
N ALA A 49 0.45 -17.85 -7.66
CA ALA A 49 -0.08 -18.37 -8.92
C ALA A 49 -0.48 -19.86 -8.80
N ASP A 50 0.34 -20.68 -8.15
CA ASP A 50 0.04 -22.10 -7.89
C ASP A 50 -1.22 -22.25 -7.01
N ASN A 51 -1.39 -21.40 -5.99
CA ASN A 51 -2.59 -21.39 -5.14
C ASN A 51 -3.85 -21.11 -5.97
N VAL A 52 -3.83 -20.09 -6.83
CA VAL A 52 -4.96 -19.75 -7.70
C VAL A 52 -5.21 -20.86 -8.73
N LEU A 53 -4.15 -21.37 -9.35
CA LEU A 53 -4.23 -22.43 -10.36
C LEU A 53 -4.82 -23.74 -9.79
N SER A 54 -4.50 -24.06 -8.54
CA SER A 54 -5.05 -25.24 -7.84
C SER A 54 -6.57 -25.19 -7.70
N LYS A 55 -7.15 -23.99 -7.81
CA LYS A 55 -8.59 -23.71 -7.69
C LYS A 55 -9.26 -23.36 -9.01
N LYS A 56 -8.59 -23.51 -10.15
CA LYS A 56 -9.11 -23.04 -11.46
C LYS A 56 -10.46 -23.65 -11.82
N SER A 57 -10.76 -24.87 -11.40
CA SER A 57 -12.07 -25.51 -11.64
C SER A 57 -13.24 -24.81 -10.93
N GLU A 58 -12.96 -24.07 -9.86
CA GLU A 58 -13.93 -23.29 -9.09
C GLU A 58 -14.11 -21.86 -9.64
N LEU A 59 -13.29 -21.45 -10.63
CA LEU A 59 -13.15 -20.08 -11.15
C LEU A 59 -13.54 -19.97 -12.63
N PRO A 60 -14.80 -20.16 -13.00
CA PRO A 60 -15.24 -20.24 -14.41
C PRO A 60 -15.01 -18.93 -15.19
N ASN A 61 -14.94 -17.80 -14.52
CA ASN A 61 -14.73 -16.49 -15.16
C ASN A 61 -13.25 -16.16 -15.35
N LEU A 62 -12.35 -16.81 -14.62
CA LEU A 62 -10.92 -16.53 -14.68
C LEU A 62 -10.33 -17.04 -15.99
N LYS A 63 -9.80 -16.13 -16.80
CA LYS A 63 -9.23 -16.43 -18.12
C LYS A 63 -7.72 -16.48 -18.13
N LYS A 64 -7.06 -15.65 -17.32
CA LYS A 64 -5.60 -15.57 -17.25
C LYS A 64 -5.10 -15.31 -15.83
N ILE A 65 -3.97 -15.92 -15.52
CA ILE A 65 -3.13 -15.64 -14.35
C ILE A 65 -1.83 -15.03 -14.87
N ILE A 66 -1.51 -13.84 -14.41
CA ILE A 66 -0.26 -13.14 -14.74
C ILE A 66 0.67 -13.26 -13.54
N VAL A 67 1.86 -13.82 -13.71
CA VAL A 67 2.82 -13.96 -12.61
C VAL A 67 4.02 -13.04 -12.80
N CYS A 68 4.43 -12.35 -11.73
CA CYS A 68 5.57 -11.41 -11.79
C CYS A 68 6.92 -12.14 -11.82
N ASP A 69 7.00 -13.34 -11.25
CA ASP A 69 8.20 -14.18 -11.35
C ASP A 69 8.47 -14.60 -12.81
N ASP A 70 9.74 -14.58 -13.22
CA ASP A 70 10.17 -15.00 -14.56
C ASP A 70 10.30 -16.54 -14.61
N ILE A 71 9.16 -17.22 -14.70
CA ILE A 71 9.04 -18.68 -14.65
C ILE A 71 8.15 -19.20 -15.77
N ASN A 72 8.52 -20.35 -16.32
CA ASN A 72 7.69 -21.06 -17.29
C ASN A 72 6.64 -21.95 -16.60
N TYR A 73 5.42 -21.84 -17.07
CA TYR A 73 4.31 -22.71 -16.69
C TYR A 73 3.87 -23.60 -17.86
N ASN A 74 3.50 -24.86 -17.55
CA ASN A 74 2.89 -25.78 -18.52
C ASN A 74 1.34 -25.67 -18.50
N ASP A 75 0.81 -24.48 -18.34
CA ASP A 75 -0.63 -24.22 -18.36
C ASP A 75 -0.87 -22.90 -19.11
N ASP A 76 -1.62 -22.96 -20.21
CA ASP A 76 -1.92 -21.83 -21.08
C ASP A 76 -2.68 -20.69 -20.37
N MET A 77 -3.25 -20.95 -19.18
CA MET A 77 -3.89 -19.93 -18.35
C MET A 77 -2.85 -19.00 -17.72
N VAL A 78 -1.61 -19.44 -17.52
CA VAL A 78 -0.57 -18.67 -16.83
C VAL A 78 0.40 -18.08 -17.84
N ILE A 79 0.64 -16.76 -17.70
CA ILE A 79 1.66 -16.02 -18.47
C ILE A 79 2.52 -15.19 -17.53
N THR A 80 3.75 -14.87 -17.92
CA THR A 80 4.58 -13.96 -17.16
C THR A 80 4.10 -12.51 -17.33
N PHE A 81 4.39 -11.64 -16.34
CA PHE A 81 4.11 -10.21 -16.45
C PHE A 81 4.81 -9.60 -17.66
N LYS A 82 6.04 -10.02 -17.93
CA LYS A 82 6.82 -9.62 -19.09
C LYS A 82 6.14 -9.98 -20.41
N ASP A 83 5.59 -11.20 -20.50
CA ASP A 83 4.88 -11.64 -21.71
C ASP A 83 3.59 -10.87 -21.90
N ALA A 84 2.86 -10.59 -20.81
CA ALA A 84 1.66 -9.76 -20.87
C ALA A 84 1.98 -8.35 -21.42
N VAL A 85 3.04 -7.71 -20.92
CA VAL A 85 3.50 -6.41 -21.42
C VAL A 85 3.93 -6.49 -22.90
N ASN A 86 4.69 -7.52 -23.28
CA ASN A 86 5.11 -7.73 -24.64
C ASN A 86 3.93 -7.95 -25.61
N ALA A 87 2.91 -8.70 -25.17
CA ALA A 87 1.69 -8.91 -25.95
C ALA A 87 0.91 -7.59 -26.14
N GLY A 88 0.81 -6.77 -25.10
CA GLY A 88 0.21 -5.44 -25.16
C GLY A 88 0.95 -4.51 -26.14
N ASN A 89 2.27 -4.48 -26.08
CA ASN A 89 3.09 -3.65 -26.97
C ASN A 89 2.94 -4.04 -28.46
N LYS A 90 2.71 -5.31 -28.75
CA LYS A 90 2.48 -5.79 -30.13
C LYS A 90 1.07 -5.45 -30.66
N ASN A 91 0.12 -5.30 -29.76
CA ASN A 91 -1.30 -5.09 -30.06
C ASN A 91 -1.84 -3.84 -29.34
N LEU A 92 -1.10 -2.75 -29.42
CA LEU A 92 -1.44 -1.50 -28.75
C LEU A 92 -2.63 -0.83 -29.44
N HIS A 93 -3.74 -0.71 -28.73
CA HIS A 93 -4.97 -0.04 -29.19
C HIS A 93 -5.15 1.30 -28.46
N VAL A 94 -4.30 2.29 -28.75
CA VAL A 94 -4.28 3.59 -28.07
C VAL A 94 -5.64 4.27 -28.08
N ASP A 95 -6.28 4.34 -29.26
CA ASP A 95 -7.58 5.00 -29.40
C ASP A 95 -8.67 4.35 -28.54
N GLU A 96 -8.65 3.02 -28.41
CA GLU A 96 -9.61 2.29 -27.56
C GLU A 96 -9.34 2.58 -26.08
N ILE A 97 -8.08 2.57 -25.65
CA ILE A 97 -7.69 2.89 -24.27
C ILE A 97 -8.12 4.31 -23.92
N GLU A 98 -7.81 5.29 -24.78
CA GLU A 98 -8.23 6.68 -24.58
C GLU A 98 -9.75 6.84 -24.50
N ASN A 99 -10.48 6.14 -25.38
CA ASN A 99 -11.94 6.17 -25.36
C ASN A 99 -12.50 5.58 -24.07
N ARG A 100 -11.97 4.44 -23.61
CA ARG A 100 -12.37 3.83 -22.34
C ARG A 100 -12.09 4.77 -21.17
N THR A 101 -10.86 5.32 -21.09
CA THR A 101 -10.46 6.27 -20.04
C THR A 101 -11.41 7.49 -19.98
N LYS A 102 -11.75 8.08 -21.13
CA LYS A 102 -12.66 9.23 -21.21
C LYS A 102 -14.10 8.92 -20.76
N ASN A 103 -14.51 7.67 -20.81
CA ASN A 103 -15.85 7.23 -20.42
C ASN A 103 -15.97 6.86 -18.94
N VAL A 104 -14.87 6.76 -18.20
CA VAL A 104 -14.89 6.52 -16.74
C VAL A 104 -15.54 7.70 -16.00
N LYS A 105 -16.48 7.39 -15.13
CA LYS A 105 -17.23 8.40 -14.37
C LYS A 105 -16.85 8.37 -12.89
N PRO A 106 -16.96 9.49 -12.19
CA PRO A 106 -16.65 9.54 -10.75
C PRO A 106 -17.44 8.54 -9.89
N ASP A 107 -18.66 8.22 -10.25
CA ASP A 107 -19.52 7.30 -9.52
C ASP A 107 -19.38 5.82 -9.97
N ASP A 108 -18.53 5.53 -10.97
CA ASP A 108 -18.20 4.16 -11.33
C ASP A 108 -17.38 3.50 -10.22
N VAL A 109 -17.63 2.19 -9.99
CA VAL A 109 -16.87 1.41 -9.03
C VAL A 109 -15.44 1.29 -9.52
N MET A 110 -14.50 1.69 -8.67
CA MET A 110 -13.06 1.64 -8.93
C MET A 110 -12.45 0.36 -8.42
N THR A 111 -12.79 -0.02 -7.19
CA THR A 111 -12.14 -1.13 -6.50
C THR A 111 -13.06 -1.84 -5.52
N LEU A 112 -12.77 -3.12 -5.28
CA LEU A 112 -13.35 -3.93 -4.22
C LEU A 112 -12.30 -4.18 -3.13
N ILE A 113 -12.62 -3.79 -1.89
CA ILE A 113 -11.78 -4.11 -0.73
C ILE A 113 -12.50 -5.14 0.13
N TYR A 114 -11.94 -6.34 0.20
CA TYR A 114 -12.52 -7.43 0.99
C TYR A 114 -12.16 -7.29 2.46
N THR A 115 -13.20 -7.25 3.31
CA THR A 115 -13.05 -7.18 4.77
C THR A 115 -13.60 -8.44 5.41
N SER A 116 -12.92 -8.93 6.46
CA SER A 116 -13.46 -9.99 7.30
C SER A 116 -14.69 -9.46 8.02
N GLY A 117 -15.88 -9.89 7.58
CA GLY A 117 -17.12 -9.62 8.30
C GLY A 117 -17.12 -10.26 9.69
N THR A 118 -17.88 -9.71 10.62
CA THR A 118 -18.07 -10.30 11.96
C THR A 118 -18.79 -11.65 11.93
N THR A 119 -19.42 -11.98 10.81
CA THR A 119 -20.23 -13.20 10.64
C THR A 119 -20.14 -13.68 9.19
N GLY A 120 -19.32 -14.71 8.91
CA GLY A 120 -19.30 -15.40 7.64
C GLY A 120 -18.17 -14.98 6.68
N ASP A 121 -18.39 -15.19 5.38
CA ASP A 121 -17.42 -14.94 4.34
C ASP A 121 -17.05 -13.46 4.19
N PRO A 122 -15.84 -13.12 3.73
CA PRO A 122 -15.42 -11.75 3.48
C PRO A 122 -16.36 -11.04 2.50
N LYS A 123 -16.63 -9.75 2.74
CA LYS A 123 -17.48 -8.92 1.89
C LYS A 123 -16.64 -7.92 1.10
N GLY A 124 -16.88 -7.84 -0.21
CA GLY A 124 -16.27 -6.86 -1.09
C GLY A 124 -16.93 -5.49 -0.96
N VAL A 125 -16.27 -4.57 -0.26
CA VAL A 125 -16.72 -3.19 -0.15
C VAL A 125 -16.42 -2.47 -1.46
N MET A 126 -17.46 -1.99 -2.14
CA MET A 126 -17.35 -1.24 -3.39
C MET A 126 -16.98 0.21 -3.11
N LEU A 127 -15.84 0.66 -3.65
CA LEU A 127 -15.43 2.06 -3.59
C LEU A 127 -15.40 2.65 -5.01
N THR A 128 -16.00 3.83 -5.17
CA THR A 128 -16.02 4.55 -6.44
C THR A 128 -14.76 5.40 -6.61
N HIS A 129 -14.47 5.82 -7.86
CA HIS A 129 -13.41 6.81 -8.13
C HIS A 129 -13.60 8.06 -7.28
N LYS A 130 -14.85 8.53 -7.11
CA LYS A 130 -15.17 9.70 -6.28
C LYS A 130 -14.84 9.49 -4.80
N ASN A 131 -15.08 8.28 -4.24
CA ASN A 131 -14.73 7.98 -2.86
C ASN A 131 -13.22 8.09 -2.63
N ILE A 132 -12.44 7.48 -3.51
CA ILE A 132 -10.97 7.51 -3.42
C ILE A 132 -10.45 8.94 -3.62
N MET A 133 -10.87 9.63 -4.68
CA MET A 133 -10.42 11.00 -4.95
C MET A 133 -10.80 11.98 -3.85
N PHE A 134 -11.94 11.80 -3.18
CA PHE A 134 -12.31 12.63 -2.04
C PHE A 134 -11.29 12.50 -0.90
N ILE A 135 -10.83 11.29 -0.59
CA ILE A 135 -9.81 11.04 0.44
C ILE A 135 -8.48 11.64 0.00
N CYS A 136 -8.03 11.39 -1.23
CA CYS A 136 -6.78 11.91 -1.77
C CYS A 136 -6.72 13.45 -1.69
N LEU A 137 -7.74 14.12 -2.18
CA LEU A 137 -7.80 15.58 -2.17
C LEU A 137 -7.92 16.16 -0.76
N THR A 138 -8.57 15.44 0.16
CA THR A 138 -8.68 15.86 1.57
C THR A 138 -7.34 15.72 2.28
N PHE A 139 -6.66 14.58 2.12
CA PHE A 139 -5.33 14.34 2.66
C PHE A 139 -4.33 15.39 2.18
N ASN A 140 -4.31 15.66 0.89
CA ASN A 140 -3.41 16.62 0.27
C ASN A 140 -3.68 18.09 0.63
N LYS A 141 -4.86 18.40 1.18
CA LYS A 141 -5.16 19.72 1.75
C LYS A 141 -4.71 19.87 3.20
N VAL A 142 -4.63 18.78 3.94
CA VAL A 142 -4.27 18.79 5.37
C VAL A 142 -2.75 18.70 5.53
N GLU A 143 -2.09 17.91 4.68
CA GLU A 143 -0.65 17.68 4.75
C GLU A 143 0.10 18.65 3.83
N ASP A 144 0.98 19.46 4.43
CA ASP A 144 1.83 20.42 3.70
C ASP A 144 3.13 19.76 3.23
N LEU A 145 2.97 18.85 2.26
CA LEU A 145 4.08 18.13 1.65
C LEU A 145 4.44 18.74 0.29
N PRO A 146 5.73 18.86 -0.05
CA PRO A 146 6.16 19.36 -1.34
C PRO A 146 5.78 18.37 -2.46
N GLU A 147 5.58 18.88 -3.68
CA GLU A 147 5.47 18.02 -4.86
C GLU A 147 6.73 17.15 -5.03
N GLY A 148 6.57 15.89 -5.41
CA GLY A 148 7.68 14.98 -5.60
C GLY A 148 8.39 14.52 -4.33
N PHE A 149 7.76 14.65 -3.16
CA PHE A 149 8.33 14.16 -1.91
C PHE A 149 8.59 12.64 -1.95
N ILE A 150 9.51 12.19 -1.11
CA ILE A 150 9.84 10.76 -0.98
C ILE A 150 8.97 10.13 0.10
N HIS A 151 8.34 9.00 -0.26
CA HIS A 151 7.48 8.20 0.59
C HIS A 151 7.98 6.74 0.65
N LEU A 152 7.88 6.08 1.81
CA LEU A 152 8.24 4.68 2.01
C LEU A 152 7.00 3.87 2.39
N SER A 153 6.42 3.14 1.44
CA SER A 153 5.24 2.30 1.64
C SER A 153 5.63 0.99 2.32
N LEU A 154 5.01 0.69 3.46
CA LEU A 154 5.30 -0.50 4.28
C LEU A 154 4.13 -1.48 4.37
N LEU A 155 2.91 -0.97 4.47
CA LEU A 155 1.73 -1.80 4.71
C LEU A 155 1.28 -2.49 3.41
N PRO A 156 0.46 -3.56 3.51
CA PRO A 156 -0.06 -4.21 2.30
C PRO A 156 -0.97 -3.29 1.49
N LEU A 157 -0.69 -3.13 0.18
CA LEU A 157 -1.51 -2.34 -0.76
C LEU A 157 -2.95 -2.85 -0.92
N SER A 158 -3.23 -4.07 -0.45
CA SER A 158 -4.60 -4.61 -0.32
C SER A 158 -5.40 -4.00 0.83
N HIS A 159 -4.74 -3.33 1.79
CA HIS A 159 -5.40 -2.68 2.92
C HIS A 159 -5.90 -1.29 2.53
N SER A 160 -7.09 -0.90 3.00
CA SER A 160 -7.73 0.37 2.63
C SER A 160 -6.87 1.61 2.94
N VAL A 161 -6.23 1.66 4.10
CA VAL A 161 -5.40 2.81 4.51
C VAL A 161 -4.19 2.95 3.60
N GLU A 162 -3.42 1.87 3.41
CA GLU A 162 -2.26 1.87 2.52
C GLU A 162 -2.65 2.27 1.11
N ARG A 163 -3.73 1.69 0.62
CA ARG A 163 -4.19 1.93 -0.74
C ARG A 163 -4.66 3.36 -0.99
N THR A 164 -5.40 3.95 -0.04
CA THR A 164 -5.95 5.29 -0.22
C THR A 164 -4.97 6.39 0.14
N MET A 165 -4.28 6.26 1.28
CA MET A 165 -3.43 7.32 1.82
C MET A 165 -1.98 7.19 1.37
N ASP A 166 -1.41 5.98 1.43
CA ASP A 166 0.00 5.72 1.12
C ASP A 166 0.28 5.47 -0.37
N TYR A 167 -0.76 5.23 -1.15
CA TYR A 167 -0.61 4.98 -2.57
C TYR A 167 -1.31 6.05 -3.41
N TYR A 168 -2.64 6.09 -3.46
CA TYR A 168 -3.33 7.03 -4.37
C TYR A 168 -3.13 8.50 -3.97
N SER A 169 -3.14 8.83 -2.67
CA SER A 169 -2.96 10.22 -2.24
C SER A 169 -1.55 10.74 -2.51
N VAL A 170 -0.53 9.90 -2.29
CA VAL A 170 0.87 10.29 -2.56
C VAL A 170 1.18 10.29 -4.05
N LEU A 171 0.55 9.38 -4.82
CA LEU A 171 0.66 9.35 -6.27
C LEU A 171 0.07 10.62 -6.91
N GLU A 172 -1.08 11.09 -6.43
CA GLU A 172 -1.73 12.32 -6.89
C GLU A 172 -0.84 13.56 -6.70
N ARG A 173 0.01 13.55 -5.66
CA ARG A 173 1.02 14.60 -5.41
C ARG A 173 2.32 14.41 -6.20
N GLY A 174 2.41 13.40 -7.06
CA GLY A 174 3.62 13.10 -7.81
C GLY A 174 4.79 12.63 -6.95
N ALA A 175 4.53 12.01 -5.80
CA ALA A 175 5.55 11.49 -4.90
C ALA A 175 6.40 10.38 -5.53
N VAL A 176 7.63 10.25 -5.07
CA VAL A 176 8.48 9.09 -5.33
C VAL A 176 8.22 8.05 -4.27
N ILE A 177 7.62 6.93 -4.65
CA ILE A 177 7.24 5.86 -3.72
C ILE A 177 8.28 4.75 -3.73
N TYR A 178 8.88 4.48 -2.58
CA TYR A 178 9.69 3.28 -2.34
C TYR A 178 8.84 2.24 -1.62
N TYR A 179 8.93 0.99 -2.05
CA TYR A 179 8.22 -0.13 -1.41
C TYR A 179 9.18 -0.87 -0.49
N SER A 180 8.83 -0.94 0.79
CA SER A 180 9.62 -1.64 1.80
C SER A 180 9.65 -3.15 1.53
N ARG A 181 10.80 -3.77 1.79
CA ARG A 181 10.97 -5.24 1.76
C ARG A 181 10.26 -5.94 2.93
N GLY A 182 9.80 -5.18 3.92
CA GLY A 182 9.08 -5.69 5.08
C GLY A 182 9.49 -5.03 6.39
N THR A 183 8.75 -5.34 7.45
CA THR A 183 8.93 -4.70 8.75
C THR A 183 10.30 -4.92 9.40
N GLU A 184 11.02 -5.96 9.02
CA GLU A 184 12.38 -6.28 9.49
C GLU A 184 13.44 -5.35 8.89
N TYR A 185 13.25 -4.89 7.65
CA TYR A 185 14.17 -4.00 6.95
C TYR A 185 13.82 -2.52 7.14
N PHE A 186 12.63 -2.21 7.60
CA PHE A 186 12.07 -0.86 7.63
C PHE A 186 12.97 0.16 8.35
N ALA A 187 13.54 -0.20 9.49
CA ALA A 187 14.43 0.70 10.25
C ALA A 187 15.76 1.02 9.54
N GLU A 188 16.21 0.14 8.65
CA GLU A 188 17.39 0.34 7.79
C GLU A 188 17.01 1.22 6.60
N GLU A 189 15.90 0.90 5.95
CA GLU A 189 15.34 1.62 4.80
C GLU A 189 14.99 3.06 5.13
N LEU A 190 14.46 3.35 6.32
CA LEU A 190 14.23 4.73 6.79
C LEU A 190 15.50 5.58 6.80
N LYS A 191 16.67 4.98 7.10
CA LYS A 191 17.95 5.68 7.12
C LYS A 191 18.52 5.89 5.73
N GLU A 192 18.32 4.91 4.85
CA GLU A 192 18.80 4.93 3.48
C GLU A 192 17.95 5.86 2.62
N ILE A 193 16.63 5.70 2.64
CA ILE A 193 15.68 6.39 1.77
C ILE A 193 15.37 7.79 2.29
N ARG A 194 15.30 7.97 3.63
CA ARG A 194 14.98 9.22 4.32
C ARG A 194 13.69 9.86 3.81
N PRO A 195 12.56 9.15 3.93
CA PRO A 195 11.27 9.66 3.46
C PRO A 195 10.88 10.93 4.22
N GLN A 196 10.20 11.85 3.54
CA GLN A 196 9.65 13.05 4.17
C GLN A 196 8.29 12.78 4.84
N CYS A 197 7.58 11.79 4.36
CA CYS A 197 6.31 11.36 4.93
C CYS A 197 6.23 9.84 4.95
N ASP A 198 5.57 9.31 5.97
CA ASP A 198 5.26 7.88 6.11
C ASP A 198 3.97 7.72 6.89
N ILE A 199 3.10 6.82 6.49
CA ILE A 199 1.84 6.52 7.17
C ILE A 199 1.95 5.14 7.79
N LEU A 200 1.93 5.10 9.11
CA LEU A 200 2.19 3.89 9.87
C LEU A 200 1.06 3.62 10.86
N VAL A 201 0.82 2.34 11.11
CA VAL A 201 -0.12 1.92 12.16
C VAL A 201 0.56 1.89 13.54
N PRO A 202 -0.19 2.03 14.64
CA PRO A 202 0.36 2.10 16.01
C PRO A 202 1.36 0.99 16.33
N ARG A 203 1.12 -0.23 15.88
CA ARG A 203 1.99 -1.38 16.13
C ARG A 203 3.40 -1.23 15.53
N VAL A 204 3.54 -0.53 14.41
CA VAL A 204 4.85 -0.25 13.80
C VAL A 204 5.62 0.74 14.68
N PHE A 205 4.96 1.80 15.16
CA PHE A 205 5.55 2.75 16.11
C PHE A 205 6.00 2.06 17.40
N GLU A 206 5.20 1.16 17.96
CA GLU A 206 5.57 0.37 19.14
C GLU A 206 6.83 -0.49 18.88
N LYS A 207 6.91 -1.14 17.72
CA LYS A 207 8.07 -1.94 17.33
C LYS A 207 9.34 -1.08 17.21
N ILE A 208 9.23 0.08 16.56
CA ILE A 208 10.34 1.04 16.44
C ILE A 208 10.77 1.52 17.82
N TYR A 209 9.81 1.96 18.66
CA TYR A 209 10.09 2.42 20.01
C TYR A 209 10.82 1.36 20.84
N ASN A 210 10.31 0.14 20.85
CA ASN A 210 10.92 -0.97 21.58
C ASN A 210 12.35 -1.30 21.07
N GLY A 211 12.56 -1.24 19.76
CA GLY A 211 13.89 -1.41 19.15
C GLY A 211 14.87 -0.31 19.56
N VAL A 212 14.43 0.94 19.60
CA VAL A 212 15.22 2.07 20.09
C VAL A 212 15.56 1.89 21.57
N MET A 213 14.56 1.56 22.40
CA MET A 213 14.76 1.37 23.84
C MET A 213 15.70 0.20 24.17
N ALA A 214 15.67 -0.89 23.38
CA ALA A 214 16.60 -1.99 23.51
C ALA A 214 18.04 -1.51 23.27
N LYS A 215 18.27 -0.76 22.17
CA LYS A 215 19.60 -0.19 21.87
C LYS A 215 20.09 0.79 22.93
N VAL A 216 19.19 1.62 23.48
CA VAL A 216 19.53 2.55 24.55
C VAL A 216 20.04 1.82 25.79
N LYS A 217 19.45 0.68 26.16
CA LYS A 217 19.90 -0.13 27.31
C LYS A 217 21.33 -0.66 27.15
N GLU A 218 21.80 -0.84 25.92
CA GLU A 218 23.17 -1.28 25.62
C GLU A 218 24.19 -0.13 25.60
N MET A 219 23.74 1.11 25.66
CA MET A 219 24.63 2.29 25.64
C MET A 219 25.30 2.51 27.00
N PRO A 220 26.46 3.21 27.05
CA PRO A 220 27.06 3.67 28.29
C PRO A 220 26.07 4.53 29.12
N GLU A 221 26.15 4.40 30.47
CA GLU A 221 25.19 5.03 31.39
C GLU A 221 25.01 6.53 31.18
N LYS A 222 26.08 7.26 30.83
CA LYS A 222 26.00 8.69 30.51
C LYS A 222 25.10 8.98 29.32
N LYS A 223 25.19 8.16 28.27
CA LYS A 223 24.36 8.29 27.08
C LYS A 223 22.89 7.93 27.37
N GLN A 224 22.65 6.91 28.19
CA GLN A 224 21.31 6.55 28.64
C GLN A 224 20.65 7.71 29.40
N LYS A 225 21.39 8.37 30.32
CA LYS A 225 20.87 9.54 31.06
C LYS A 225 20.48 10.70 30.13
N ILE A 226 21.32 11.01 29.13
CA ILE A 226 21.03 12.06 28.14
C ILE A 226 19.78 11.69 27.33
N PHE A 227 19.70 10.44 26.85
CA PHE A 227 18.55 9.98 26.09
C PHE A 227 17.24 10.06 26.90
N ASN A 228 17.26 9.56 28.15
CA ASN A 228 16.09 9.58 29.02
C ASN A 228 15.66 11.02 29.36
N TRP A 229 16.61 11.92 29.55
CA TRP A 229 16.32 13.35 29.71
C TRP A 229 15.65 13.93 28.46
N ALA A 230 16.19 13.70 27.27
CA ALA A 230 15.64 14.17 26.02
C ALA A 230 14.22 13.61 25.76
N LEU A 231 14.03 12.31 26.02
CA LEU A 231 12.73 11.66 25.92
C LEU A 231 11.70 12.31 26.86
N SER A 232 12.11 12.56 28.13
CA SER A 232 11.23 13.22 29.10
C SER A 232 10.84 14.63 28.65
N VAL A 233 11.77 15.41 28.08
CA VAL A 233 11.47 16.74 27.53
C VAL A 233 10.53 16.66 26.34
N GLY A 234 10.76 15.69 25.44
CA GLY A 234 9.88 15.43 24.30
C GLY A 234 8.46 15.09 24.71
N LEU A 235 8.29 14.18 25.68
CA LEU A 235 6.97 13.81 26.21
C LEU A 235 6.25 15.01 26.87
N GLN A 236 6.95 15.87 27.57
CA GLN A 236 6.37 17.10 28.12
C GLN A 236 5.96 18.10 27.04
N ALA A 237 6.68 18.13 25.90
CA ALA A 237 6.39 19.03 24.80
C ALA A 237 5.25 18.53 23.89
N ALA A 238 5.02 17.22 23.81
CA ALA A 238 4.05 16.59 22.91
C ALA A 238 2.62 17.20 23.01
N PRO A 239 2.01 17.42 24.19
CA PRO A 239 0.67 18.00 24.31
C PRO A 239 0.56 19.39 23.68
N TYR A 240 1.64 20.15 23.66
CA TYR A 240 1.64 21.51 23.08
C TYR A 240 1.69 21.44 21.54
N PHE A 241 2.39 20.48 20.96
CA PHE A 241 2.35 20.22 19.53
C PHE A 241 0.96 19.76 19.08
N MET A 242 0.42 18.75 19.77
CA MET A 242 -0.90 18.19 19.43
C MET A 242 -2.03 19.21 19.52
N ALA A 243 -1.91 20.19 20.43
CA ALA A 243 -2.91 21.26 20.61
C ALA A 243 -2.57 22.54 19.83
N ALA A 244 -1.53 22.56 18.99
CA ALA A 244 -1.00 23.75 18.30
C ALA A 244 -0.76 24.94 19.25
N LYS A 245 -0.37 24.68 20.50
CA LYS A 245 -0.14 25.69 21.55
C LYS A 245 1.35 26.00 21.71
N ARG A 246 1.65 27.24 22.15
CA ARG A 246 3.03 27.62 22.51
C ARG A 246 3.46 26.87 23.77
N LYS A 247 4.68 26.31 23.74
CA LYS A 247 5.31 25.71 24.91
C LYS A 247 5.65 26.79 25.96
N PRO A 248 5.56 26.48 27.28
CA PRO A 248 6.11 27.36 28.33
C PRO A 248 7.58 27.70 28.06
N PRO A 249 8.07 28.91 28.38
CA PRO A 249 9.44 29.33 28.04
C PRO A 249 10.53 28.37 28.46
N VAL A 250 10.46 27.86 29.70
CA VAL A 250 11.43 26.88 30.22
C VAL A 250 11.44 25.59 29.42
N LEU A 251 10.26 25.10 29.03
CA LEU A 251 10.14 23.88 28.21
C LEU A 251 10.60 24.16 26.76
N ALA A 252 10.34 25.33 26.23
CA ALA A 252 10.79 25.75 24.89
C ALA A 252 12.32 25.76 24.81
N VAL A 253 13.01 26.30 25.80
CA VAL A 253 14.48 26.29 25.88
C VAL A 253 15.01 24.87 25.99
N LYS A 254 14.48 24.02 26.91
CA LYS A 254 14.90 22.62 27.04
C LYS A 254 14.71 21.82 25.76
N TYR A 255 13.69 22.12 24.98
CA TYR A 255 13.39 21.43 23.72
C TYR A 255 14.29 21.87 22.56
N ALA A 256 14.89 23.05 22.62
CA ALA A 256 15.78 23.61 21.61
C ALA A 256 17.25 23.15 21.75
N ILE A 257 17.62 22.53 22.89
CA ILE A 257 18.94 21.93 23.16
C ILE A 257 19.00 20.51 22.63
#